data_39be03fb059018d333917205f119dfba
#
_entry.id   39be03fb059018d333917205f119dfba
#
_cell.length_a   1.000
_cell.length_b   1.000
_cell.length_c   1.000
_cell.angle_alpha   90.00
_cell.angle_beta   90.00
_cell.angle_gamma   90.00
#
_symmetry.space_group_name_H-M   'P 1'
#
loop_
_entity.id
_entity.type
_entity.pdbx_description
1 polymer ?
#
loop_
_entity_poly.entity_id
_entity_poly.type
_entity_poly.pdbx_seq_one_letter_code
_entity_poly.pdbx_strand_id
1 'polypeptide(L)'
;MCRAVRRMGERVDEDLVVRAQGGDRDAFEQIVNVSFDRSHGVAMRLLRDSQLAEDAVQQAMVNVWRDLPRLRDPARYDAWSYTLLVRACYAEYKRAPHWMPAIEEGSPTEPRAGGGYSAVIDRDQLERGFRRLSMEHRAVIVLHHYLDLPLDEVGRILGIPTGTVKSRLHRALTEMRAALEADERPAAAALDSAAQVPEGETEVAG
;
A
#
# COMPACT_ATOMS: atom_id res chain seq x y z
N MET A 1 -3.43 28.45 -2.79
CA MET A 1 -4.69 27.89 -3.32
C MET A 1 -4.77 26.45 -2.81
N CYS A 2 -5.72 26.17 -1.90
CA CYS A 2 -5.90 24.89 -1.23
C CYS A 2 -6.24 23.78 -2.22
N ARG A 3 -5.35 22.79 -2.42
CA ARG A 3 -5.70 21.52 -3.03
C ARG A 3 -6.61 20.80 -2.03
N ALA A 4 -7.90 20.75 -2.34
CA ALA A 4 -8.89 20.05 -1.53
C ALA A 4 -8.40 18.62 -1.24
N VAL A 5 -8.43 18.24 0.04
CA VAL A 5 -8.24 16.87 0.52
C VAL A 5 -9.36 16.03 -0.10
N ARG A 6 -9.12 15.45 -1.28
CA ARG A 6 -10.05 14.51 -1.90
C ARG A 6 -10.10 13.24 -1.06
N ARG A 7 -11.32 12.88 -0.70
CA ARG A 7 -11.61 11.70 0.13
C ARG A 7 -11.10 10.43 -0.58
N MET A 8 -10.49 9.52 0.16
CA MET A 8 -9.96 8.22 -0.27
C MET A 8 -11.05 7.23 -0.77
N GLY A 9 -12.16 7.71 -1.32
CA GLY A 9 -13.30 6.91 -1.76
C GLY A 9 -13.95 7.36 -3.06
N GLU A 10 -13.42 8.40 -3.70
CA GLU A 10 -14.06 8.95 -4.90
C GLU A 10 -13.77 8.02 -6.09
N ARG A 11 -14.85 7.38 -6.60
CA ARG A 11 -14.80 6.61 -7.83
C ARG A 11 -14.63 7.55 -9.02
N VAL A 12 -14.03 7.03 -10.09
CA VAL A 12 -14.01 7.76 -11.36
C VAL A 12 -15.42 7.81 -11.92
N ASP A 13 -15.84 9.01 -12.37
CA ASP A 13 -17.15 9.22 -12.95
C ASP A 13 -17.29 8.43 -14.26
N GLU A 14 -18.41 7.70 -14.41
CA GLU A 14 -18.70 6.89 -15.58
C GLU A 14 -18.78 7.75 -16.86
N ASP A 15 -19.30 8.98 -16.77
CA ASP A 15 -19.35 9.89 -17.91
C ASP A 15 -17.95 10.28 -18.40
N LEU A 16 -16.99 10.47 -17.48
CA LEU A 16 -15.59 10.69 -17.86
C LEU A 16 -15.01 9.47 -18.58
N VAL A 17 -15.33 8.28 -18.10
CA VAL A 17 -14.86 7.02 -18.72
C VAL A 17 -15.41 6.88 -20.14
N VAL A 18 -16.71 7.12 -20.33
CA VAL A 18 -17.37 7.04 -21.66
C VAL A 18 -16.77 8.07 -22.64
N ARG A 19 -16.56 9.30 -22.18
CA ARG A 19 -15.96 10.35 -23.01
C ARG A 19 -14.51 9.98 -23.40
N ALA A 20 -13.73 9.51 -22.46
CA ALA A 20 -12.35 9.09 -22.70
C ALA A 20 -12.28 7.87 -23.65
N GLN A 21 -13.25 6.93 -23.58
CA GLN A 21 -13.39 5.85 -24.55
C GLN A 21 -13.61 6.36 -25.97
N GLY A 22 -14.31 7.47 -26.11
CA GLY A 22 -14.51 8.19 -27.39
C GLY A 22 -13.29 8.96 -27.89
N GLY A 23 -12.17 8.94 -27.16
CA GLY A 23 -10.94 9.63 -27.53
C GLY A 23 -10.79 11.05 -26.96
N ASP A 24 -11.70 11.47 -26.05
CA ASP A 24 -11.62 12.76 -25.35
C ASP A 24 -10.40 12.76 -24.40
N ARG A 25 -9.36 13.49 -24.79
CA ARG A 25 -8.10 13.58 -24.01
C ARG A 25 -8.27 14.34 -22.71
N ASP A 26 -9.12 15.35 -22.69
CA ASP A 26 -9.36 16.15 -21.49
C ASP A 26 -10.11 15.33 -20.43
N ALA A 27 -11.04 14.48 -20.86
CA ALA A 27 -11.71 13.52 -19.98
C ALA A 27 -10.70 12.51 -19.41
N PHE A 28 -9.78 12.00 -20.22
CA PHE A 28 -8.74 11.09 -19.75
C PHE A 28 -7.78 11.76 -18.76
N GLU A 29 -7.35 12.99 -19.02
CA GLU A 29 -6.52 13.76 -18.09
C GLU A 29 -7.23 13.93 -16.72
N GLN A 30 -8.53 14.18 -16.73
CA GLN A 30 -9.31 14.24 -15.49
C GLN A 30 -9.33 12.89 -14.77
N ILE A 31 -9.50 11.77 -15.49
CA ILE A 31 -9.40 10.42 -14.92
C ILE A 31 -8.04 10.21 -14.25
N VAL A 32 -6.95 10.55 -14.93
CA VAL A 32 -5.59 10.43 -14.38
C VAL A 32 -5.45 11.26 -13.11
N ASN A 33 -5.87 12.52 -13.13
CA ASN A 33 -5.78 13.42 -11.99
C ASN A 33 -6.59 12.94 -10.76
N VAL A 34 -7.75 12.31 -10.99
CA VAL A 34 -8.59 11.75 -9.91
C VAL A 34 -7.97 10.48 -9.32
N SER A 35 -7.40 9.62 -10.16
CA SER A 35 -6.95 8.28 -9.77
C SER A 35 -5.47 8.20 -9.38
N PHE A 36 -4.63 9.20 -9.74
CA PHE A 36 -3.18 9.14 -9.58
C PHE A 36 -2.75 8.90 -8.14
N ASP A 37 -3.17 9.76 -7.19
CA ASP A 37 -2.74 9.67 -5.79
C ASP A 37 -3.08 8.30 -5.18
N ARG A 38 -4.25 7.75 -5.54
CA ARG A 38 -4.70 6.45 -5.07
C ARG A 38 -3.91 5.31 -5.70
N SER A 39 -3.67 5.38 -7.01
CA SER A 39 -2.87 4.39 -7.74
C SER A 39 -1.43 4.38 -7.24
N HIS A 40 -0.84 5.55 -7.03
CA HIS A 40 0.50 5.70 -6.46
C HIS A 40 0.56 5.14 -5.03
N GLY A 41 -0.45 5.44 -4.19
CA GLY A 41 -0.55 4.88 -2.85
C GLY A 41 -0.63 3.35 -2.82
N VAL A 42 -1.31 2.73 -3.79
CA VAL A 42 -1.33 1.28 -3.97
C VAL A 42 0.03 0.76 -4.39
N ALA A 43 0.63 1.34 -5.44
CA ALA A 43 1.93 0.93 -5.98
C ALA A 43 3.04 1.04 -4.92
N MET A 44 3.09 2.13 -4.15
CA MET A 44 4.02 2.33 -3.04
C MET A 44 3.92 1.22 -1.98
N ARG A 45 2.69 0.81 -1.62
CA ARG A 45 2.49 -0.28 -0.66
C ARG A 45 2.88 -1.63 -1.20
N LEU A 46 2.72 -1.84 -2.50
CA LEU A 46 3.10 -3.09 -3.16
C LEU A 46 4.61 -3.20 -3.34
N LEU A 47 5.24 -2.18 -3.91
CA LEU A 47 6.63 -2.20 -4.36
C LEU A 47 7.60 -1.75 -3.29
N ARG A 48 7.20 -0.79 -2.41
CA ARG A 48 8.02 -0.23 -1.35
C ARG A 48 9.27 0.49 -1.84
N ASP A 49 9.21 0.97 -3.05
CA ASP A 49 10.22 1.72 -3.75
C ASP A 49 9.51 2.80 -4.55
N SER A 50 9.88 4.06 -4.37
CA SER A 50 9.16 5.18 -4.99
C SER A 50 9.36 5.20 -6.50
N GLN A 51 10.56 4.89 -6.96
CA GLN A 51 10.86 4.88 -8.39
C GLN A 51 10.10 3.77 -9.11
N LEU A 52 10.13 2.55 -8.57
CA LEU A 52 9.35 1.42 -9.12
C LEU A 52 7.84 1.69 -9.06
N ALA A 53 7.37 2.38 -8.02
CA ALA A 53 5.96 2.74 -7.90
C ALA A 53 5.53 3.76 -8.95
N GLU A 54 6.35 4.78 -9.20
CA GLU A 54 6.11 5.78 -10.24
C GLU A 54 6.10 5.13 -11.63
N ASP A 55 7.10 4.30 -11.93
CA ASP A 55 7.20 3.58 -13.20
C ASP A 55 5.98 2.65 -13.42
N ALA A 56 5.57 1.92 -12.38
CA ALA A 56 4.38 1.06 -12.43
C ALA A 56 3.10 1.86 -12.67
N VAL A 57 2.91 3.00 -12.01
CA VAL A 57 1.74 3.85 -12.21
C VAL A 57 1.74 4.43 -13.62
N GLN A 58 2.87 4.94 -14.10
CA GLN A 58 3.01 5.44 -15.46
C GLN A 58 2.66 4.37 -16.49
N GLN A 59 3.23 3.18 -16.35
CA GLN A 59 2.93 2.05 -17.25
C GLN A 59 1.46 1.62 -17.19
N ALA A 60 0.87 1.63 -15.98
CA ALA A 60 -0.56 1.35 -15.82
C ALA A 60 -1.43 2.37 -16.55
N MET A 61 -1.15 3.67 -16.44
CA MET A 61 -1.90 4.72 -17.14
C MET A 61 -1.78 4.63 -18.66
N VAL A 62 -0.59 4.29 -19.17
CA VAL A 62 -0.41 4.00 -20.61
C VAL A 62 -1.26 2.80 -21.06
N ASN A 63 -1.30 1.74 -20.27
CA ASN A 63 -2.13 0.57 -20.56
C ASN A 63 -3.62 0.90 -20.47
N VAL A 64 -4.03 1.70 -19.48
CA VAL A 64 -5.40 2.20 -19.35
C VAL A 64 -5.80 2.97 -20.63
N TRP A 65 -5.02 3.96 -21.04
CA TRP A 65 -5.31 4.73 -22.26
C TRP A 65 -5.47 3.85 -23.50
N ARG A 66 -4.55 2.92 -23.70
CA ARG A 66 -4.55 2.03 -24.85
C ARG A 66 -5.75 1.08 -24.89
N ASP A 67 -6.10 0.52 -23.72
CA ASP A 67 -7.09 -0.55 -23.62
C ASP A 67 -8.49 -0.06 -23.20
N LEU A 68 -8.64 1.21 -22.81
CA LEU A 68 -9.90 1.85 -22.39
C LEU A 68 -11.03 1.71 -23.42
N PRO A 69 -10.79 1.85 -24.75
CA PRO A 69 -11.84 1.66 -25.74
C PRO A 69 -12.45 0.24 -25.78
N ARG A 70 -11.75 -0.74 -25.17
CA ARG A 70 -12.20 -2.14 -25.09
C ARG A 70 -12.95 -2.46 -23.80
N LEU A 71 -12.99 -1.56 -22.85
CA LEU A 71 -13.73 -1.74 -21.59
C LEU A 71 -15.23 -1.71 -21.88
N ARG A 72 -15.91 -2.87 -21.70
CA ARG A 72 -17.32 -3.03 -22.04
C ARG A 72 -18.27 -2.32 -21.07
N ASP A 73 -17.87 -2.22 -19.82
CA ASP A 73 -18.70 -1.70 -18.74
C ASP A 73 -17.94 -0.58 -18.03
N PRO A 74 -18.27 0.71 -18.31
CA PRO A 74 -17.63 1.86 -17.70
C PRO A 74 -17.72 1.88 -16.16
N ALA A 75 -18.81 1.37 -15.58
CA ALA A 75 -19.01 1.29 -14.14
C ALA A 75 -17.96 0.41 -13.43
N ARG A 76 -17.29 -0.47 -14.19
CA ARG A 76 -16.22 -1.36 -13.70
C ARG A 76 -14.82 -0.80 -13.89
N TYR A 77 -14.68 0.46 -14.27
CA TYR A 77 -13.40 1.09 -14.55
C TYR A 77 -12.41 0.93 -13.40
N ASP A 78 -12.81 1.22 -12.17
CA ASP A 78 -11.91 1.15 -11.01
C ASP A 78 -11.30 -0.24 -10.83
N ALA A 79 -12.11 -1.30 -10.79
CA ALA A 79 -11.62 -2.67 -10.64
C ALA A 79 -10.75 -3.12 -11.82
N TRP A 80 -11.11 -2.69 -13.03
CA TRP A 80 -10.35 -2.99 -14.23
C TRP A 80 -9.00 -2.26 -14.22
N SER A 81 -8.96 -0.97 -13.88
CA SER A 81 -7.74 -0.18 -13.80
C SER A 81 -6.78 -0.72 -12.73
N TYR A 82 -7.30 -1.17 -11.56
CA TYR A 82 -6.48 -1.85 -10.56
C TYR A 82 -5.88 -3.16 -11.06
N THR A 83 -6.57 -3.90 -11.94
CA THR A 83 -5.97 -5.09 -12.56
C THR A 83 -4.74 -4.71 -13.39
N LEU A 84 -4.80 -3.62 -14.15
CA LEU A 84 -3.67 -3.13 -14.94
C LEU A 84 -2.54 -2.61 -14.04
N LEU A 85 -2.87 -1.87 -12.99
CA LEU A 85 -1.90 -1.37 -12.02
C LEU A 85 -1.15 -2.51 -11.31
N VAL A 86 -1.87 -3.49 -10.79
CA VAL A 86 -1.25 -4.64 -10.11
C VAL A 86 -0.33 -5.41 -11.06
N ARG A 87 -0.75 -5.61 -12.32
CA ARG A 87 0.11 -6.25 -13.33
C ARG A 87 1.38 -5.45 -13.60
N ALA A 88 1.29 -4.12 -13.68
CA ALA A 88 2.44 -3.25 -13.84
C ALA A 88 3.37 -3.35 -12.63
N CYS A 89 2.83 -3.32 -11.40
CA CYS A 89 3.62 -3.51 -10.17
C CYS A 89 4.35 -4.87 -10.15
N TYR A 90 3.69 -5.95 -10.55
CA TYR A 90 4.36 -7.26 -10.64
C TYR A 90 5.45 -7.29 -11.72
N ALA A 91 5.27 -6.57 -12.83
CA ALA A 91 6.28 -6.48 -13.88
C ALA A 91 7.53 -5.73 -13.39
N GLU A 92 7.36 -4.59 -12.72
CA GLU A 92 8.47 -3.83 -12.15
C GLU A 92 9.17 -4.60 -11.02
N TYR A 93 8.41 -5.25 -10.12
CA TYR A 93 8.98 -6.10 -9.07
C TYR A 93 9.86 -7.21 -9.63
N LYS A 94 9.49 -7.84 -10.74
CA LYS A 94 10.29 -8.89 -11.40
C LYS A 94 11.52 -8.36 -12.12
N ARG A 95 11.48 -7.11 -12.59
CA ARG A 95 12.64 -6.46 -13.25
C ARG A 95 13.68 -5.99 -12.25
N ALA A 96 13.23 -5.59 -11.05
CA ALA A 96 14.13 -5.08 -10.03
C ALA A 96 15.16 -6.14 -9.67
N PRO A 97 16.45 -5.78 -9.59
CA PRO A 97 17.48 -6.70 -9.11
C PRO A 97 17.16 -7.14 -7.68
N HIS A 98 16.98 -8.43 -7.45
CA HIS A 98 16.59 -9.00 -6.15
C HIS A 98 17.62 -8.78 -5.02
N TRP A 99 18.82 -8.27 -5.34
CA TRP A 99 19.87 -7.94 -4.39
C TRP A 99 19.81 -6.53 -3.83
N MET A 100 18.98 -5.65 -4.42
CA MET A 100 18.80 -4.32 -3.83
C MET A 100 18.00 -4.46 -2.54
N PRO A 101 18.63 -4.24 -1.36
CA PRO A 101 17.87 -4.00 -0.17
C PRO A 101 16.95 -2.80 -0.50
N ALA A 102 15.68 -2.88 -0.13
CA ALA A 102 14.79 -1.74 -0.22
C ALA A 102 15.52 -0.56 0.39
N ILE A 103 15.90 0.42 -0.45
CA ILE A 103 16.58 1.62 0.01
C ILE A 103 15.63 2.24 1.03
N GLU A 104 16.12 2.43 2.23
CA GLU A 104 15.43 3.15 3.30
C GLU A 104 15.38 4.64 2.96
N GLU A 105 14.77 4.98 1.85
CA GLU A 105 14.29 6.33 1.68
C GLU A 105 12.97 6.40 2.46
N GLY A 106 13.11 6.82 3.72
CA GLY A 106 12.02 7.33 4.50
C GLY A 106 11.36 8.46 3.73
N SER A 107 10.41 8.12 2.85
CA SER A 107 9.48 9.12 2.36
C SER A 107 8.64 9.50 3.57
N PRO A 108 8.75 10.74 4.07
CA PRO A 108 7.84 11.23 5.08
C PRO A 108 6.49 11.33 4.39
N THR A 109 5.68 10.28 4.51
CA THR A 109 4.25 10.46 4.29
C THR A 109 3.83 11.45 5.36
N GLU A 110 3.50 12.69 4.95
CA GLU A 110 3.12 13.76 5.85
C GLU A 110 2.20 13.24 6.96
N PRO A 111 2.50 13.56 8.24
CA PRO A 111 1.63 13.17 9.33
C PRO A 111 0.29 13.87 9.12
N ARG A 112 -0.76 13.09 8.83
CA ARG A 112 -2.11 13.61 9.00
C ARG A 112 -2.25 14.01 10.46
N ALA A 113 -2.35 15.30 10.71
CA ALA A 113 -2.58 15.89 12.01
C ALA A 113 -3.72 15.15 12.73
N GLY A 114 -3.44 14.52 13.88
CA GLY A 114 -4.45 13.91 14.71
C GLY A 114 -4.06 12.63 15.48
N GLY A 115 -2.87 12.07 15.28
CA GLY A 115 -2.42 10.89 16.03
C GLY A 115 -1.38 11.26 17.07
N GLY A 116 -1.64 10.96 18.36
CA GLY A 116 -0.66 11.12 19.43
C GLY A 116 0.57 10.23 19.22
N TYR A 117 1.59 10.37 20.06
CA TYR A 117 2.88 9.66 20.00
C TYR A 117 2.74 8.13 19.82
N SER A 118 1.70 7.52 20.39
CA SER A 118 1.33 6.11 20.20
C SER A 118 1.02 5.76 18.74
N ALA A 119 0.25 6.60 18.02
CA ALA A 119 -0.13 6.33 16.64
C ALA A 119 1.06 6.39 15.65
N VAL A 120 2.14 7.11 15.99
CA VAL A 120 3.37 7.15 15.20
C VAL A 120 4.18 5.87 15.40
N ILE A 121 4.27 5.37 16.64
CA ILE A 121 4.94 4.10 16.96
C ILE A 121 4.22 2.93 16.29
N ASP A 122 2.89 2.88 16.41
CA ASP A 122 2.05 1.85 15.78
C ASP A 122 2.23 1.81 14.26
N ARG A 123 2.37 2.97 13.64
CA ARG A 123 2.57 3.08 12.19
C ARG A 123 3.93 2.54 11.75
N ASP A 124 4.99 2.85 12.50
CA ASP A 124 6.36 2.40 12.21
C ASP A 124 6.47 0.87 12.37
N GLN A 125 5.79 0.32 13.38
CA GLN A 125 5.72 -1.12 13.61
C GLN A 125 4.96 -1.82 12.45
N LEU A 126 3.80 -1.30 12.05
CA LEU A 126 3.04 -1.81 10.91
C LEU A 126 3.87 -1.78 9.62
N GLU A 127 4.62 -0.71 9.41
CA GLU A 127 5.49 -0.56 8.24
C GLU A 127 6.60 -1.62 8.24
N ARG A 128 7.23 -1.90 9.40
CA ARG A 128 8.22 -2.97 9.55
C ARG A 128 7.63 -4.37 9.30
N GLY A 129 6.44 -4.63 9.85
CA GLY A 129 5.72 -5.87 9.60
C GLY A 129 5.41 -6.06 8.12
N PHE A 130 4.98 -4.99 7.45
CA PHE A 130 4.67 -4.99 6.02
C PHE A 130 5.91 -5.27 5.15
N ARG A 131 7.11 -4.86 5.60
CA ARG A 131 8.39 -5.14 4.90
C ARG A 131 8.70 -6.62 4.77
N ARG A 132 8.30 -7.41 5.73
CA ARG A 132 8.58 -8.86 5.77
C ARG A 132 7.65 -9.67 4.86
N LEU A 133 6.53 -9.08 4.43
CA LEU A 133 5.56 -9.76 3.58
C LEU A 133 6.07 -9.93 2.14
N SER A 134 5.75 -11.06 1.54
CA SER A 134 5.91 -11.26 0.09
C SER A 134 5.01 -10.29 -0.70
N MET A 135 5.35 -10.07 -1.98
CA MET A 135 4.53 -9.25 -2.89
C MET A 135 3.09 -9.76 -2.96
N GLU A 136 2.88 -11.07 -2.98
CA GLU A 136 1.56 -11.70 -3.02
C GLU A 136 0.75 -11.45 -1.74
N HIS A 137 1.40 -11.49 -0.59
CA HIS A 137 0.77 -11.20 0.71
C HIS A 137 0.43 -9.73 0.84
N ARG A 138 1.33 -8.83 0.41
CA ARG A 138 1.04 -7.38 0.36
C ARG A 138 -0.14 -7.08 -0.54
N ALA A 139 -0.21 -7.72 -1.73
CA ALA A 139 -1.28 -7.47 -2.69
C ALA A 139 -2.67 -7.78 -2.11
N VAL A 140 -2.86 -8.89 -1.42
CA VAL A 140 -4.16 -9.24 -0.83
C VAL A 140 -4.55 -8.27 0.30
N ILE A 141 -3.59 -7.86 1.14
CA ILE A 141 -3.85 -6.88 2.21
C ILE A 141 -4.19 -5.51 1.62
N VAL A 142 -3.42 -5.03 0.66
CA VAL A 142 -3.65 -3.70 0.06
C VAL A 142 -4.99 -3.65 -0.66
N LEU A 143 -5.31 -4.64 -1.47
CA LEU A 143 -6.58 -4.66 -2.20
C LEU A 143 -7.78 -4.79 -1.26
N HIS A 144 -7.69 -5.63 -0.23
CA HIS A 144 -8.81 -5.86 0.69
C HIS A 144 -8.96 -4.78 1.75
N HIS A 145 -7.86 -4.42 2.46
CA HIS A 145 -7.94 -3.51 3.61
C HIS A 145 -7.68 -2.04 3.28
N TYR A 146 -6.87 -1.74 2.25
CA TYR A 146 -6.59 -0.35 1.88
C TYR A 146 -7.59 0.18 0.86
N LEU A 147 -8.02 -0.66 -0.11
CA LEU A 147 -9.02 -0.30 -1.11
C LEU A 147 -10.45 -0.72 -0.73
N ASP A 148 -10.62 -1.44 0.39
CA ASP A 148 -11.91 -1.95 0.89
C ASP A 148 -12.65 -2.83 -0.13
N LEU A 149 -11.89 -3.61 -0.92
CA LEU A 149 -12.47 -4.48 -1.94
C LEU A 149 -12.92 -5.82 -1.35
N PRO A 150 -14.08 -6.35 -1.75
CA PRO A 150 -14.52 -7.69 -1.36
C PRO A 150 -13.57 -8.77 -1.91
N LEU A 151 -13.45 -9.89 -1.19
CA LEU A 151 -12.46 -10.94 -1.50
C LEU A 151 -12.62 -11.58 -2.88
N ASP A 152 -13.84 -11.64 -3.40
CA ASP A 152 -14.11 -12.11 -4.75
C ASP A 152 -13.60 -11.13 -5.82
N GLU A 153 -13.65 -9.84 -5.55
CA GLU A 153 -13.10 -8.80 -6.42
C GLU A 153 -11.57 -8.80 -6.38
N VAL A 154 -10.99 -8.95 -5.20
CA VAL A 154 -9.54 -9.17 -5.05
C VAL A 154 -9.09 -10.37 -5.86
N GLY A 155 -9.84 -11.48 -5.80
CA GLY A 155 -9.56 -12.68 -6.60
C GLY A 155 -9.59 -12.41 -8.11
N ARG A 156 -10.57 -11.62 -8.58
CA ARG A 156 -10.67 -11.22 -9.99
C ARG A 156 -9.48 -10.34 -10.43
N ILE A 157 -9.10 -9.37 -9.62
CA ILE A 157 -7.95 -8.48 -9.90
C ILE A 157 -6.64 -9.27 -9.95
N LEU A 158 -6.41 -10.16 -8.99
CA LEU A 158 -5.20 -10.96 -8.89
C LEU A 158 -5.18 -12.18 -9.83
N GLY A 159 -6.32 -12.54 -10.45
CA GLY A 159 -6.46 -13.72 -11.28
C GLY A 159 -6.34 -15.04 -10.51
N ILE A 160 -6.79 -15.07 -9.25
CA ILE A 160 -6.73 -16.26 -8.38
C ILE A 160 -8.11 -16.58 -7.76
N PRO A 161 -8.38 -17.85 -7.42
CA PRO A 161 -9.63 -18.23 -6.74
C PRO A 161 -9.82 -17.52 -5.40
N THR A 162 -11.05 -17.19 -5.04
CA THR A 162 -11.38 -16.52 -3.76
C THR A 162 -10.89 -17.34 -2.54
N GLY A 163 -10.88 -18.68 -2.62
CA GLY A 163 -10.31 -19.53 -1.58
C GLY A 163 -8.81 -19.30 -1.39
N THR A 164 -8.08 -19.06 -2.49
CA THR A 164 -6.65 -18.68 -2.45
C THR A 164 -6.45 -17.30 -1.86
N VAL A 165 -7.34 -16.34 -2.16
CA VAL A 165 -7.31 -15.00 -1.53
C VAL A 165 -7.44 -15.12 -0.01
N LYS A 166 -8.43 -15.89 0.47
CA LYS A 166 -8.67 -16.11 1.91
C LYS A 166 -7.44 -16.71 2.60
N SER A 167 -6.85 -17.76 2.02
CA SER A 167 -5.67 -18.41 2.60
C SER A 167 -4.43 -17.51 2.58
N ARG A 168 -4.21 -16.73 1.51
CA ARG A 168 -3.12 -15.73 1.44
C ARG A 168 -3.32 -14.61 2.46
N LEU A 169 -4.54 -14.08 2.59
CA LEU A 169 -4.86 -13.05 3.56
C LEU A 169 -4.61 -13.54 5.00
N HIS A 170 -5.06 -14.74 5.33
CA HIS A 170 -4.84 -15.34 6.64
C HIS A 170 -3.33 -15.48 6.96
N ARG A 171 -2.55 -16.00 6.01
CA ARG A 171 -1.08 -16.13 6.16
C ARG A 171 -0.41 -14.77 6.31
N ALA A 172 -0.78 -13.81 5.46
CA ALA A 172 -0.22 -12.45 5.51
C ALA A 172 -0.47 -11.77 6.87
N LEU A 173 -1.69 -11.89 7.41
CA LEU A 173 -2.01 -11.35 8.73
C LEU A 173 -1.28 -12.08 9.87
N THR A 174 -1.08 -13.39 9.74
CA THR A 174 -0.30 -14.18 10.70
C THR A 174 1.18 -13.79 10.69
N GLU A 175 1.79 -13.65 9.50
CA GLU A 175 3.17 -13.20 9.35
C GLU A 175 3.36 -11.77 9.89
N MET A 176 2.41 -10.87 9.61
CA MET A 176 2.45 -9.51 10.11
C MET A 176 2.36 -9.45 11.63
N ARG A 177 1.47 -10.25 12.25
CA ARG A 177 1.36 -10.34 13.71
C ARG A 177 2.64 -10.88 14.35
N ALA A 178 3.21 -11.96 13.81
CA ALA A 178 4.47 -12.52 14.29
C ALA A 178 5.63 -11.53 14.16
N ALA A 179 5.64 -10.69 13.12
CA ALA A 179 6.64 -9.65 12.94
C ALA A 179 6.52 -8.55 14.01
N LEU A 180 5.30 -8.13 14.33
CA LEU A 180 5.02 -7.13 15.38
C LEU A 180 5.43 -7.65 16.76
N GLU A 181 5.06 -8.88 17.11
CA GLU A 181 5.42 -9.53 18.38
C GLU A 181 6.94 -9.71 18.53
N ALA A 182 7.66 -9.97 17.46
CA ALA A 182 9.12 -10.09 17.48
C ALA A 182 9.81 -8.73 17.74
N ASP A 183 9.22 -7.64 17.26
CA ASP A 183 9.76 -6.29 17.45
C ASP A 183 9.45 -5.73 18.87
N GLU A 184 8.42 -6.22 19.56
CA GLU A 184 8.06 -5.81 20.93
C GLU A 184 8.98 -6.43 21.98
N ARG A 185 9.50 -7.63 21.76
CA ARG A 185 10.34 -8.37 22.72
C ARG A 185 11.60 -7.64 23.18
N PRO A 186 12.43 -7.03 22.30
CA PRO A 186 13.63 -6.33 22.73
C PRO A 186 13.30 -5.02 23.46
N ALA A 187 12.18 -4.36 23.15
CA ALA A 187 11.74 -3.15 23.83
C ALA A 187 11.27 -3.45 25.26
N ALA A 188 10.55 -4.53 25.48
CA ALA A 188 10.13 -4.98 26.80
C ALA A 188 11.33 -5.41 27.68
N ALA A 189 12.29 -6.14 27.10
CA ALA A 189 13.50 -6.55 27.80
C ALA A 189 14.41 -5.37 28.21
N ALA A 190 14.47 -4.32 27.37
CA ALA A 190 15.22 -3.10 27.69
C ALA A 190 14.58 -2.30 28.82
N LEU A 191 13.26 -2.24 28.89
CA LEU A 191 12.51 -1.58 29.98
C LEU A 191 12.66 -2.33 31.30
N ASP A 192 12.63 -3.66 31.26
CA ASP A 192 12.82 -4.50 32.47
C ASP A 192 14.25 -4.39 33.01
N SER A 193 15.25 -4.29 32.13
CA SER A 193 16.65 -4.07 32.49
C SER A 193 16.90 -2.67 33.07
N ALA A 194 16.19 -1.63 32.60
CA ALA A 194 16.29 -0.28 33.10
C ALA A 194 15.62 -0.11 34.47
N ALA A 195 14.61 -0.93 34.78
CA ALA A 195 13.93 -0.91 36.08
C ALA A 195 14.73 -1.64 37.17
N GLN A 196 15.78 -2.40 36.84
CA GLN A 196 16.62 -3.13 37.77
C GLN A 196 17.94 -2.43 38.09
N VAL A 197 18.05 -1.09 37.96
CA VAL A 197 19.21 -0.35 38.49
C VAL A 197 19.19 -0.44 40.00
N PRO A 198 20.15 -1.08 40.69
CA PRO A 198 20.17 -1.14 42.14
C PRO A 198 20.42 0.27 42.67
N GLU A 199 19.57 0.69 43.60
CA GLU A 199 19.81 1.88 44.41
C GLU A 199 21.16 1.67 45.17
N GLY A 200 22.21 2.29 44.61
CA GLY A 200 23.56 2.20 45.17
C GLY A 200 23.62 2.80 46.55
N GLU A 201 24.15 2.04 47.47
CA GLU A 201 24.52 2.34 48.83
C GLU A 201 25.10 3.75 48.96
N THR A 202 24.36 4.60 49.66
CA THR A 202 24.92 5.80 50.26
C THR A 202 25.64 5.38 51.53
N GLU A 203 26.89 4.95 51.41
CA GLU A 203 27.79 4.80 52.57
C GLU A 203 28.20 6.17 53.07
N VAL A 204 27.57 6.59 54.14
CA VAL A 204 27.95 7.80 54.94
C VAL A 204 29.14 7.39 55.75
N ALA A 205 30.37 7.78 55.35
CA ALA A 205 31.57 7.77 56.20
C ALA A 205 31.50 8.98 57.11
N GLY A 206 31.45 8.69 58.41
CA GLY A 206 31.59 9.65 59.51
C GLY A 206 33.04 10.09 59.75
#